data_f465de39295390918f3903b369ed5bd0
#
_entry.id   f465de39295390918f3903b369ed5bd0
#
_cell.length_a   1.000
_cell.length_b   1.000
_cell.length_c   1.000
_cell.angle_alpha   90.00
_cell.angle_beta   90.00
_cell.angle_gamma   90.00
#
_symmetry.space_group_name_H-M   'P 1'
#
loop_
_entity.id
_entity.type
_entity.pdbx_description
1 polymer ?
#
loop_
_entity_poly.entity_id
_entity_poly.type
_entity_poly.pdbx_seq_one_letter_code
_entity_poly.pdbx_strand_id
1 'polypeptide(L)'
;MRQTTMAKPANVTRTWYVVDKTLKVKDAHVESVKKAYEKGIPIALGTDAGTPFNYHSNTAYEMELLARLDIPNMDILKMATINSARCVGVEKDYGSIEVGKQADLVCLEENPLDDISNVRKIDNVIQSGKIVVDNN
;
A
#
# COMPACT_ATOMS: atom_id res chain seq x y z
N MET A 1 18.11 22.55 23.30
CA MET A 1 17.19 21.39 23.36
C MET A 1 18.02 20.14 23.61
N ARG A 2 17.88 19.48 24.77
CA ARG A 2 18.63 18.25 25.09
C ARG A 2 18.01 17.08 24.36
N GLN A 3 18.76 16.43 23.48
CA GLN A 3 18.39 15.14 22.91
C GLN A 3 18.34 14.11 24.04
N THR A 4 17.13 13.62 24.33
CA THR A 4 16.94 12.51 25.26
C THR A 4 17.41 11.24 24.57
N THR A 5 18.63 10.80 24.87
CA THR A 5 19.17 9.52 24.41
C THR A 5 18.38 8.41 25.13
N MET A 6 17.45 7.75 24.45
CA MET A 6 16.80 6.56 25.00
C MET A 6 17.85 5.46 25.17
N ALA A 7 18.04 5.01 26.43
CA ALA A 7 18.93 3.90 26.77
C ALA A 7 18.44 2.61 26.07
N LYS A 8 19.32 1.92 25.34
CA LYS A 8 19.04 0.63 24.70
C LYS A 8 18.82 -0.46 25.78
N PRO A 9 17.67 -1.14 25.82
CA PRO A 9 17.50 -2.28 26.70
C PRO A 9 18.37 -3.46 26.23
N ALA A 10 18.99 -4.17 27.16
CA ALA A 10 20.06 -5.17 26.94
C ALA A 10 19.67 -6.42 26.10
N ASN A 11 18.39 -6.65 25.79
CA ASN A 11 17.89 -7.85 25.13
C ASN A 11 17.11 -7.63 23.81
N VAL A 12 17.24 -6.46 23.14
CA VAL A 12 16.47 -6.12 21.91
C VAL A 12 17.39 -5.58 20.81
N THR A 13 18.58 -6.11 20.67
CA THR A 13 19.60 -5.60 19.73
C THR A 13 19.18 -5.64 18.26
N ARG A 14 18.40 -6.64 17.84
CA ARG A 14 17.99 -6.82 16.43
C ARG A 14 16.87 -5.85 16.03
N THR A 15 15.88 -5.66 16.88
CA THR A 15 14.73 -4.77 16.60
C THR A 15 15.14 -3.30 16.58
N TRP A 16 16.00 -2.86 17.50
CA TRP A 16 16.53 -1.49 17.53
C TRP A 16 17.41 -1.17 16.33
N TYR A 17 18.20 -2.13 15.84
CA TYR A 17 19.01 -1.96 14.63
C TYR A 17 18.13 -1.70 13.40
N VAL A 18 17.02 -2.43 13.26
CA VAL A 18 16.06 -2.24 12.15
C VAL A 18 15.43 -0.86 12.23
N VAL A 19 14.94 -0.45 13.41
CA VAL A 19 14.33 0.88 13.64
C VAL A 19 15.32 2.00 13.34
N ASP A 20 16.55 1.94 13.86
CA ASP A 20 17.60 2.95 13.65
C ASP A 20 17.95 3.07 12.17
N LYS A 21 18.09 1.94 11.47
CA LYS A 21 18.33 1.91 10.02
C LYS A 21 17.16 2.52 9.24
N THR A 22 15.93 2.16 9.59
CA THR A 22 14.73 2.68 8.93
C THR A 22 14.62 4.19 9.09
N LEU A 23 14.85 4.72 10.30
CA LEU A 23 14.83 6.16 10.55
C LEU A 23 15.88 6.93 9.74
N LYS A 24 17.06 6.33 9.51
CA LYS A 24 18.14 6.95 8.72
C LYS A 24 17.82 7.03 7.22
N VAL A 25 17.02 6.10 6.69
CA VAL A 25 16.72 6.04 5.25
C VAL A 25 15.33 6.56 4.89
N LYS A 26 14.48 6.82 5.90
CA LYS A 26 13.08 7.21 5.71
C LYS A 26 12.90 8.37 4.73
N ASP A 27 13.62 9.47 4.96
CA ASP A 27 13.46 10.68 4.16
C ASP A 27 13.97 10.46 2.72
N ALA A 28 15.08 9.75 2.57
CA ALA A 28 15.61 9.38 1.26
C ALA A 28 14.67 8.43 0.50
N HIS A 29 13.97 7.55 1.21
CA HIS A 29 12.96 6.66 0.61
C HIS A 29 11.77 7.47 0.08
N VAL A 30 11.20 8.35 0.90
CA VAL A 30 10.10 9.25 0.51
C VAL A 30 10.47 10.07 -0.72
N GLU A 31 11.64 10.70 -0.70
CA GLU A 31 12.18 11.47 -1.83
C GLU A 31 12.31 10.63 -3.11
N SER A 32 12.77 9.39 -2.98
CA SER A 32 12.93 8.48 -4.11
C SER A 32 11.58 8.10 -4.75
N VAL A 33 10.54 7.85 -3.93
CA VAL A 33 9.20 7.56 -4.42
C VAL A 33 8.61 8.77 -5.15
N LYS A 34 8.71 9.98 -4.56
CA LYS A 34 8.25 11.22 -5.22
C LYS A 34 8.93 11.42 -6.57
N LYS A 35 10.25 11.33 -6.63
CA LYS A 35 11.01 11.46 -7.87
C LYS A 35 10.65 10.43 -8.93
N ALA A 36 10.41 9.18 -8.53
CA ALA A 36 9.97 8.14 -9.44
C ALA A 36 8.61 8.48 -10.05
N TYR A 37 7.64 8.90 -9.22
CA TYR A 37 6.33 9.32 -9.66
C TYR A 37 6.38 10.53 -10.61
N GLU A 38 7.09 11.61 -10.24
CA GLU A 38 7.28 12.81 -11.06
C GLU A 38 7.91 12.53 -12.43
N LYS A 39 8.79 11.53 -12.50
CA LYS A 39 9.39 11.08 -13.75
C LYS A 39 8.51 10.13 -14.56
N GLY A 40 7.31 9.83 -14.12
CA GLY A 40 6.38 8.92 -14.79
C GLY A 40 6.85 7.46 -14.79
N ILE A 41 7.71 7.06 -13.84
CA ILE A 41 8.13 5.67 -13.70
C ILE A 41 6.94 4.87 -13.16
N PRO A 42 6.54 3.77 -13.80
CA PRO A 42 5.47 2.92 -13.29
C PRO A 42 5.81 2.38 -11.90
N ILE A 43 4.94 2.66 -10.94
CA ILE A 43 5.08 2.19 -9.56
C ILE A 43 4.00 1.14 -9.30
N ALA A 44 4.39 -0.02 -8.75
CA ALA A 44 3.51 -1.03 -8.20
C ALA A 44 3.49 -0.89 -6.67
N LEU A 45 2.32 -1.07 -6.05
CA LEU A 45 2.19 -1.04 -4.60
C LEU A 45 2.70 -2.34 -4.00
N GLY A 46 3.52 -2.24 -2.95
CA GLY A 46 4.01 -3.37 -2.18
C GLY A 46 4.33 -2.95 -0.75
N THR A 47 3.92 -3.76 0.22
CA THR A 47 4.01 -3.42 1.65
C THR A 47 5.24 -4.01 2.33
N ASP A 48 5.93 -4.99 1.73
CA ASP A 48 6.99 -5.79 2.36
C ASP A 48 6.55 -6.35 3.74
N ALA A 49 5.27 -6.76 3.83
CA ALA A 49 4.67 -7.22 5.07
C ALA A 49 5.31 -8.51 5.60
N GLY A 50 5.19 -8.74 6.93
CA GLY A 50 5.81 -9.87 7.62
C GLY A 50 7.11 -9.51 8.34
N THR A 51 7.51 -8.24 8.32
CA THR A 51 8.61 -7.70 9.14
C THR A 51 8.08 -7.12 10.47
N PRO A 52 8.92 -6.89 11.48
CA PRO A 52 8.48 -6.28 12.73
C PRO A 52 7.72 -4.96 12.50
N PHE A 53 6.54 -4.84 13.09
CA PHE A 53 5.63 -3.68 12.99
C PHE A 53 4.96 -3.49 11.61
N ASN A 54 5.16 -4.40 10.66
CA ASN A 54 4.52 -4.36 9.36
C ASN A 54 3.68 -5.63 9.14
N TYR A 55 2.37 -5.52 9.34
CA TYR A 55 1.43 -6.64 9.33
C TYR A 55 0.80 -6.85 7.95
N HIS A 56 0.57 -8.12 7.57
CA HIS A 56 -0.01 -8.52 6.27
C HIS A 56 -1.40 -7.90 5.97
N SER A 57 -2.18 -7.56 6.98
CA SER A 57 -3.54 -7.04 6.81
C SER A 57 -3.62 -5.52 6.58
N ASN A 58 -2.52 -4.82 6.38
CA ASN A 58 -2.51 -3.35 6.40
C ASN A 58 -2.12 -2.69 5.06
N THR A 59 -2.49 -3.31 3.93
CA THR A 59 -2.21 -2.77 2.59
C THR A 59 -2.84 -1.39 2.36
N ALA A 60 -4.02 -1.13 2.94
CA ALA A 60 -4.67 0.18 2.87
C ALA A 60 -3.80 1.30 3.47
N TYR A 61 -3.01 1.01 4.51
CA TYR A 61 -2.11 1.98 5.11
C TYR A 61 -0.99 2.43 4.15
N GLU A 62 -0.51 1.54 3.30
CA GLU A 62 0.47 1.89 2.27
C GLU A 62 -0.13 2.87 1.26
N MET A 63 -1.40 2.69 0.89
CA MET A 63 -2.12 3.64 0.02
C MET A 63 -2.25 5.01 0.69
N GLU A 64 -2.58 5.06 1.98
CA GLU A 64 -2.64 6.29 2.77
C GLU A 64 -1.27 6.98 2.87
N LEU A 65 -0.17 6.23 2.99
CA LEU A 65 1.18 6.78 2.98
C LEU A 65 1.53 7.42 1.64
N LEU A 66 1.14 6.80 0.52
CA LEU A 66 1.33 7.38 -0.81
C LEU A 66 0.52 8.67 -1.00
N ALA A 67 -0.71 8.74 -0.49
CA ALA A 67 -1.52 9.96 -0.53
C ALA A 67 -0.87 11.13 0.23
N ARG A 68 -0.15 10.86 1.32
CA ARG A 68 0.63 11.89 2.05
C ARG A 68 1.81 12.46 1.25
N LEU A 69 2.14 11.83 0.13
CA LEU A 69 3.15 12.32 -0.82
C LEU A 69 2.54 13.17 -1.94
N ASP A 70 1.27 13.58 -1.81
CA ASP A 70 0.50 14.34 -2.79
C ASP A 70 0.27 13.58 -4.11
N ILE A 71 0.34 12.24 -4.09
CA ILE A 71 0.00 11.39 -5.24
C ILE A 71 -1.53 11.30 -5.33
N PRO A 72 -2.13 11.58 -6.50
CA PRO A 72 -3.58 11.50 -6.67
C PRO A 72 -4.17 10.12 -6.36
N ASN A 73 -5.31 10.07 -5.67
CA ASN A 73 -5.95 8.82 -5.24
C ASN A 73 -6.18 7.83 -6.40
N MET A 74 -6.57 8.32 -7.59
CA MET A 74 -6.73 7.47 -8.77
C MET A 74 -5.42 6.77 -9.18
N ASP A 75 -4.28 7.45 -9.08
CA ASP A 75 -3.00 6.86 -9.44
C ASP A 75 -2.53 5.86 -8.37
N ILE A 76 -2.83 6.12 -7.10
CA ILE A 76 -2.62 5.15 -6.01
C ILE A 76 -3.44 3.88 -6.24
N LEU A 77 -4.72 4.01 -6.63
CA LEU A 77 -5.55 2.86 -6.98
C LEU A 77 -4.98 2.07 -8.15
N LYS A 78 -4.47 2.75 -9.19
CA LYS A 78 -3.78 2.08 -10.31
C LYS A 78 -2.49 1.38 -9.85
N MET A 79 -1.72 1.97 -8.92
CA MET A 79 -0.54 1.34 -8.34
C MET A 79 -0.90 0.03 -7.63
N ALA A 80 -2.02 0.03 -6.89
CA ALA A 80 -2.51 -1.14 -6.15
C ALA A 80 -3.18 -2.21 -7.03
N THR A 81 -3.53 -1.91 -8.26
CA THR A 81 -4.29 -2.78 -9.16
C THR A 81 -3.52 -3.09 -10.44
N ILE A 82 -3.78 -2.37 -11.52
CA ILE A 82 -3.23 -2.68 -12.84
C ILE A 82 -1.70 -2.58 -12.91
N ASN A 83 -1.07 -1.64 -12.18
CA ASN A 83 0.39 -1.54 -12.17
C ASN A 83 1.02 -2.72 -11.43
N SER A 84 0.42 -3.13 -10.30
CA SER A 84 0.85 -4.33 -9.58
C SER A 84 0.66 -5.59 -10.42
N ALA A 85 -0.45 -5.73 -11.14
CA ALA A 85 -0.69 -6.83 -12.07
C ALA A 85 0.38 -6.88 -13.18
N ARG A 86 0.75 -5.73 -13.76
CA ARG A 86 1.85 -5.63 -14.74
C ARG A 86 3.20 -6.00 -14.13
N CYS A 87 3.47 -5.56 -12.91
CA CYS A 87 4.73 -5.86 -12.23
C CYS A 87 4.97 -7.37 -12.07
N VAL A 88 3.90 -8.15 -11.85
CA VAL A 88 3.98 -9.61 -11.70
C VAL A 88 3.60 -10.39 -12.98
N GLY A 89 3.29 -9.69 -14.09
CA GLY A 89 3.04 -10.28 -15.41
C GLY A 89 1.67 -10.95 -15.57
N VAL A 90 0.64 -10.51 -14.83
CA VAL A 90 -0.73 -11.07 -14.87
C VAL A 90 -1.78 -10.06 -15.33
N GLU A 91 -1.37 -8.96 -15.92
CA GLU A 91 -2.26 -7.84 -16.31
C GLU A 91 -3.29 -8.21 -17.39
N LYS A 92 -3.11 -9.33 -18.09
CA LYS A 92 -4.07 -9.83 -19.07
C LYS A 92 -5.34 -10.35 -18.41
N ASP A 93 -5.18 -10.90 -17.20
CA ASP A 93 -6.25 -11.58 -16.47
C ASP A 93 -6.73 -10.80 -15.25
N TYR A 94 -5.92 -9.84 -14.72
CA TYR A 94 -6.18 -9.14 -13.46
C TYR A 94 -5.89 -7.64 -13.53
N GLY A 95 -6.33 -6.92 -12.50
CA GLY A 95 -5.91 -5.54 -12.20
C GLY A 95 -6.76 -4.45 -12.84
N SER A 96 -7.76 -4.78 -13.67
CA SER A 96 -8.74 -3.84 -14.21
C SER A 96 -10.08 -4.51 -14.46
N ILE A 97 -11.14 -3.70 -14.50
CA ILE A 97 -12.50 -4.17 -14.79
C ILE A 97 -12.70 -4.13 -16.29
N GLU A 98 -12.47 -5.25 -16.95
CA GLU A 98 -12.58 -5.41 -18.40
C GLU A 98 -13.21 -6.76 -18.75
N VAL A 99 -13.93 -6.83 -19.87
CA VAL A 99 -14.50 -8.10 -20.36
C VAL A 99 -13.40 -9.12 -20.62
N GLY A 100 -13.59 -10.32 -20.07
CA GLY A 100 -12.64 -11.44 -20.20
C GLY A 100 -11.63 -11.54 -19.08
N LYS A 101 -11.55 -10.56 -18.18
CA LYS A 101 -10.69 -10.65 -16.97
C LYS A 101 -11.41 -11.33 -15.81
N GLN A 102 -10.60 -11.77 -14.85
CA GLN A 102 -11.07 -12.36 -13.61
C GLN A 102 -11.88 -11.35 -12.79
N ALA A 103 -13.07 -11.76 -12.38
CA ALA A 103 -13.94 -10.92 -11.57
C ALA A 103 -13.57 -11.01 -10.09
N ASP A 104 -12.43 -10.39 -9.73
CA ASP A 104 -11.95 -10.19 -8.36
C ASP A 104 -12.15 -8.70 -8.04
N LEU A 105 -13.20 -8.39 -7.27
CA LEU A 105 -13.66 -7.02 -7.06
C LEU A 105 -13.84 -6.75 -5.56
N VAL A 106 -13.60 -5.51 -5.16
CA VAL A 106 -13.96 -4.99 -3.84
C VAL A 106 -14.96 -3.86 -4.04
N CYS A 107 -16.15 -4.02 -3.48
CA CYS A 107 -17.15 -2.96 -3.42
C CYS A 107 -16.93 -2.16 -2.14
N LEU A 108 -16.96 -0.84 -2.26
CA LEU A 108 -16.71 0.08 -1.16
C LEU A 108 -17.99 0.88 -0.85
N GLU A 109 -18.22 1.17 0.41
CA GLU A 109 -19.36 2.00 0.85
C GLU A 109 -19.21 3.47 0.44
N GLU A 110 -17.97 3.95 0.36
CA GLU A 110 -17.65 5.34 0.04
C GLU A 110 -16.58 5.44 -1.06
N ASN A 111 -16.58 6.58 -1.77
CA ASN A 111 -15.68 6.81 -2.90
C ASN A 111 -14.22 7.00 -2.44
N PRO A 112 -13.27 6.12 -2.84
CA PRO A 112 -11.86 6.26 -2.49
C PRO A 112 -11.15 7.42 -3.22
N LEU A 113 -11.79 8.02 -4.23
CA LEU A 113 -11.25 9.20 -4.91
C LEU A 113 -11.39 10.45 -4.05
N ASP A 114 -12.40 10.51 -3.19
CA ASP A 114 -12.61 11.63 -2.26
C ASP A 114 -11.65 11.53 -1.06
N ASP A 115 -11.49 10.32 -0.51
CA ASP A 115 -10.54 9.99 0.55
C ASP A 115 -10.04 8.56 0.34
N ILE A 116 -8.72 8.39 0.18
CA ILE A 116 -8.13 7.07 -0.04
C ILE A 116 -8.38 6.10 1.13
N SER A 117 -8.58 6.59 2.34
CA SER A 117 -8.90 5.76 3.50
C SER A 117 -10.23 5.01 3.36
N ASN A 118 -11.12 5.44 2.45
CA ASN A 118 -12.37 4.78 2.13
C ASN A 118 -12.19 3.37 1.55
N VAL A 119 -10.98 3.00 1.10
CA VAL A 119 -10.64 1.60 0.74
C VAL A 119 -10.80 0.62 1.90
N ARG A 120 -10.91 1.11 3.14
CA ARG A 120 -11.19 0.30 4.34
C ARG A 120 -12.67 0.04 4.58
N LYS A 121 -13.55 0.82 3.94
CA LYS A 121 -15.00 0.71 4.07
C LYS A 121 -15.53 -0.29 3.05
N ILE A 122 -15.28 -1.57 3.33
CA ILE A 122 -15.61 -2.67 2.43
C ILE A 122 -17.06 -3.08 2.67
N ASP A 123 -17.87 -2.98 1.63
CA ASP A 123 -19.23 -3.50 1.56
C ASP A 123 -19.21 -4.99 1.17
N ASN A 124 -18.68 -5.31 -0.01
CA ASN A 124 -18.63 -6.68 -0.51
C ASN A 124 -17.26 -7.00 -1.11
N VAL A 125 -16.86 -8.27 -1.03
CA VAL A 125 -15.71 -8.82 -1.77
C VAL A 125 -16.21 -9.94 -2.69
N ILE A 126 -15.84 -9.80 -3.97
CA ILE A 126 -16.13 -10.79 -5.00
C ILE A 126 -14.80 -11.43 -5.42
N GLN A 127 -14.76 -12.75 -5.41
CA GLN A 127 -13.62 -13.54 -5.89
C GLN A 127 -14.11 -14.54 -6.93
N SER A 128 -13.49 -14.53 -8.09
CA SER A 128 -13.86 -15.39 -9.23
C SER A 128 -15.37 -15.28 -9.58
N GLY A 129 -15.91 -14.08 -9.49
CA GLY A 129 -17.32 -13.81 -9.78
C GLY A 129 -18.32 -14.25 -8.68
N LYS A 130 -17.85 -14.64 -7.49
CA LYS A 130 -18.69 -15.04 -6.35
C LYS A 130 -18.45 -14.11 -5.17
N ILE A 131 -19.53 -13.71 -4.50
CA ILE A 131 -19.44 -12.95 -3.25
C ILE A 131 -18.84 -13.87 -2.18
N VAL A 132 -17.72 -13.46 -1.60
CA VAL A 132 -17.00 -14.19 -0.54
C VAL A 132 -17.03 -13.46 0.80
N VAL A 133 -17.28 -12.15 0.78
CA VAL A 133 -17.57 -11.33 1.95
C VAL A 133 -18.79 -10.49 1.62
N ASP A 134 -19.76 -10.48 2.52
CA ASP A 134 -21.00 -9.70 2.47
C ASP A 134 -21.15 -9.04 3.85
N ASN A 135 -21.06 -7.72 3.90
CA ASN A 135 -21.16 -6.94 5.14
C ASN A 135 -22.53 -6.25 5.29
N ASN A 136 -23.52 -6.58 4.43
CA ASN A 136 -24.91 -6.09 4.50
C ASN A 136 -25.75 -6.87 5.52
#